data_90a9934d0ac425c1ec9b7e1b297fc631
#
_entry.id   90a9934d0ac425c1ec9b7e1b297fc631
#
_cell.length_a   1.000
_cell.length_b   1.000
_cell.length_c   1.000
_cell.angle_alpha   90.00
_cell.angle_beta   90.00
_cell.angle_gamma   90.00
#
_symmetry.space_group_name_H-M   'P 1'
#
loop_
_entity.id
_entity.type
_entity.pdbx_description
1 polymer ?
#
loop_
_entity_poly.entity_id
_entity_poly.type
_entity_poly.pdbx_seq_one_letter_code
_entity_poly.pdbx_strand_id
1 'polypeptide(L)'
;MSRAIIGRGPIDVTSETPRIDMSTSLGVMQLDAPVLTASGCAASGRELDEFFDITHLGAIVTKSIMMHPRAGRPTPRMAETPSGMLNSIGLQGPGLDAFIETDLAWLEQRGARIIVSIAGSSVEEYVKIAQKLRYVSGFDAIEVNISCPNVEDRGQVFACNPEAAAQVVQAVRRHVDQHTPVLAKLSPDVTDITDVAHAVVRAGASGLSVINTALGMVIDVDRMRPALAGVMGGLSGPAIRPIAVRCVWQIREAMPNIPILGMGGIRTGLDALQFILAGANAVSVGTATFNDPSAPIRVQRELAQALHERGFASLQEAISFAHRAHDVPEPLLAQFTVDESDGDPDGANEDGREITEIVVRPADDVVDEDSPVAEVVQIRRDTGTEPFDQYKDWAADQVPEPVPDGQ
;
A
#
# COMPACT_ATOMS: atom_id res chain seq x y z
N MET A 1 11.85 5.27 -36.71
CA MET A 1 10.63 4.44 -36.77
C MET A 1 9.83 4.71 -35.51
N SER A 2 8.77 5.53 -35.65
CA SER A 2 7.85 5.89 -34.54
C SER A 2 7.00 4.67 -34.22
N ARG A 3 7.11 4.12 -33.00
CA ARG A 3 6.14 3.16 -32.49
C ARG A 3 4.87 3.95 -32.10
N ALA A 4 3.79 3.69 -32.82
CA ALA A 4 2.46 4.19 -32.48
C ALA A 4 2.09 3.62 -31.08
N ILE A 5 1.86 4.52 -30.13
CA ILE A 5 1.20 4.18 -28.87
C ILE A 5 -0.26 3.92 -29.24
N ILE A 6 -0.66 2.67 -29.23
CA ILE A 6 -2.06 2.28 -29.38
C ILE A 6 -2.77 2.73 -28.11
N GLY A 7 -3.48 3.86 -28.19
CA GLY A 7 -4.35 4.31 -27.12
C GLY A 7 -5.43 3.25 -26.87
N ARG A 8 -5.34 2.55 -25.75
CA ARG A 8 -6.48 1.82 -25.20
C ARG A 8 -7.41 2.88 -24.62
N GLY A 9 -8.63 2.95 -25.13
CA GLY A 9 -9.69 3.79 -24.55
C GLY A 9 -9.92 3.42 -23.08
N PRO A 10 -10.72 4.23 -22.34
CA PRO A 10 -11.00 3.97 -20.93
C PRO A 10 -11.39 2.52 -20.71
N ILE A 11 -10.78 1.88 -19.71
CA ILE A 11 -11.11 0.49 -19.37
C ILE A 11 -12.54 0.51 -18.84
N ASP A 12 -13.44 -0.20 -19.52
CA ASP A 12 -14.81 -0.40 -19.02
C ASP A 12 -14.74 -1.28 -17.76
N VAL A 13 -14.98 -0.67 -16.63
CA VAL A 13 -14.88 -1.30 -15.29
C VAL A 13 -16.17 -2.02 -14.92
N THR A 14 -17.23 -1.93 -15.74
CA THR A 14 -18.58 -2.31 -15.30
C THR A 14 -19.01 -3.72 -15.74
N SER A 15 -18.32 -4.33 -16.69
CA SER A 15 -18.89 -5.51 -17.38
C SER A 15 -18.61 -6.89 -16.78
N GLU A 16 -17.63 -7.07 -15.85
CA GLU A 16 -17.26 -8.40 -15.32
C GLU A 16 -16.86 -8.45 -13.84
N THR A 17 -17.09 -7.38 -13.07
CA THR A 17 -16.73 -7.39 -11.65
C THR A 17 -17.81 -8.10 -10.82
N PRO A 18 -17.48 -9.07 -9.94
CA PRO A 18 -18.45 -9.70 -9.05
C PRO A 18 -19.19 -8.64 -8.22
N ARG A 19 -20.50 -8.84 -8.01
CA ARG A 19 -21.32 -7.95 -7.19
C ARG A 19 -21.04 -8.19 -5.71
N ILE A 20 -19.93 -7.62 -5.22
CA ILE A 20 -19.57 -7.59 -3.80
C ILE A 20 -19.73 -6.16 -3.31
N ASP A 21 -20.24 -5.98 -2.10
CA ASP A 21 -20.25 -4.67 -1.46
C ASP A 21 -18.80 -4.27 -1.08
N MET A 22 -18.24 -3.34 -1.86
CA MET A 22 -16.90 -2.80 -1.68
C MET A 22 -16.88 -1.53 -0.84
N SER A 23 -18.05 -1.08 -0.35
CA SER A 23 -18.14 0.14 0.47
C SER A 23 -17.39 -0.01 1.79
N THR A 24 -16.81 1.10 2.25
CA THR A 24 -16.07 1.16 3.51
C THR A 24 -16.08 2.58 4.07
N SER A 25 -15.34 2.79 5.16
CA SER A 25 -15.21 4.12 5.75
C SER A 25 -13.82 4.37 6.35
N LEU A 26 -13.40 5.63 6.30
CA LEU A 26 -12.28 6.16 7.07
C LEU A 26 -12.82 7.13 8.13
N GLY A 27 -13.29 6.57 9.23
CA GLY A 27 -14.03 7.30 10.25
C GLY A 27 -15.39 7.76 9.75
N VAL A 28 -15.62 9.07 9.72
CA VAL A 28 -16.88 9.65 9.23
C VAL A 28 -16.94 9.75 7.70
N MET A 29 -15.79 9.64 7.01
CA MET A 29 -15.71 9.68 5.57
C MET A 29 -16.15 8.33 4.99
N GLN A 30 -17.29 8.31 4.30
CA GLN A 30 -17.80 7.13 3.60
C GLN A 30 -17.13 7.01 2.23
N LEU A 31 -16.76 5.79 1.85
CA LEU A 31 -16.11 5.45 0.60
C LEU A 31 -16.94 4.39 -0.15
N ASP A 32 -17.27 4.67 -1.40
CA ASP A 32 -18.00 3.72 -2.27
C ASP A 32 -17.09 2.57 -2.74
N ALA A 33 -15.77 2.78 -2.64
CA ALA A 33 -14.74 1.81 -3.00
C ALA A 33 -13.51 1.92 -2.08
N PRO A 34 -12.77 0.82 -1.83
CA PRO A 34 -11.71 0.80 -0.83
C PRO A 34 -10.34 1.20 -1.36
N VAL A 35 -10.18 1.42 -2.67
CA VAL A 35 -8.87 1.71 -3.26
C VAL A 35 -8.74 3.20 -3.53
N LEU A 36 -7.65 3.77 -3.02
CA LEU A 36 -7.27 5.18 -3.17
C LEU A 36 -5.91 5.29 -3.87
N THR A 37 -5.56 6.48 -4.33
CA THR A 37 -4.18 6.77 -4.72
C THR A 37 -3.31 7.01 -3.50
N ALA A 38 -2.01 6.72 -3.57
CA ALA A 38 -1.06 7.13 -2.54
C ALA A 38 -0.49 8.52 -2.85
N SER A 39 -0.37 9.35 -1.81
CA SER A 39 0.20 10.69 -1.91
C SER A 39 1.57 10.67 -2.61
N GLY A 40 1.72 11.52 -3.63
CA GLY A 40 2.96 11.67 -4.40
C GLY A 40 3.13 10.77 -5.62
N CYS A 41 2.19 9.85 -5.88
CA CYS A 41 2.27 8.94 -7.03
C CYS A 41 1.28 9.29 -8.15
N ALA A 42 0.25 10.06 -7.84
CA ALA A 42 -0.81 10.45 -8.79
C ALA A 42 -0.91 11.98 -8.98
N ALA A 43 0.05 12.74 -8.48
CA ALA A 43 -0.07 14.20 -8.40
C ALA A 43 -1.44 14.63 -7.84
N SER A 44 -2.31 15.18 -8.68
CA SER A 44 -3.71 15.49 -8.37
C SER A 44 -4.70 14.68 -9.23
N GLY A 45 -4.25 13.59 -9.84
CA GLY A 45 -5.11 12.64 -10.57
C GLY A 45 -5.37 12.97 -12.05
N ARG A 46 -4.97 14.14 -12.57
CA ARG A 46 -5.25 14.54 -13.97
C ARG A 46 -4.72 13.55 -14.98
N GLU A 47 -3.48 13.11 -14.80
CA GLU A 47 -2.84 12.16 -15.70
C GLU A 47 -3.49 10.78 -15.61
N LEU A 48 -3.99 10.38 -14.45
CA LEU A 48 -4.71 9.11 -14.28
C LEU A 48 -6.10 9.14 -14.92
N ASP A 49 -6.76 10.30 -14.90
CA ASP A 49 -8.10 10.48 -15.50
C ASP A 49 -8.10 10.27 -17.05
N GLU A 50 -6.94 10.33 -17.69
CA GLU A 50 -6.78 9.96 -19.10
C GLU A 50 -6.83 8.44 -19.35
N PHE A 51 -6.59 7.61 -18.32
CA PHE A 51 -6.56 6.16 -18.42
C PHE A 51 -7.85 5.49 -17.90
N PHE A 52 -8.49 6.09 -16.92
CA PHE A 52 -9.75 5.62 -16.34
C PHE A 52 -10.44 6.77 -15.58
N ASP A 53 -11.74 6.66 -15.38
CA ASP A 53 -12.49 7.62 -14.57
C ASP A 53 -12.08 7.54 -13.09
N ILE A 54 -11.37 8.55 -12.61
CA ILE A 54 -10.84 8.60 -11.24
C ILE A 54 -11.93 8.66 -10.16
N THR A 55 -13.16 9.02 -10.54
CA THR A 55 -14.30 9.05 -9.60
C THR A 55 -14.73 7.66 -9.15
N HIS A 56 -14.31 6.62 -9.87
CA HIS A 56 -14.54 5.23 -9.48
C HIS A 56 -13.60 4.73 -8.37
N LEU A 57 -12.57 5.48 -8.01
CA LEU A 57 -11.75 5.19 -6.83
C LEU A 57 -12.45 5.68 -5.55
N GLY A 58 -12.07 5.08 -4.42
CA GLY A 58 -12.54 5.54 -3.12
C GLY A 58 -12.22 7.01 -2.86
N ALA A 59 -11.01 7.45 -3.17
CA ALA A 59 -10.62 8.87 -3.17
C ALA A 59 -9.28 9.08 -3.90
N ILE A 60 -9.01 10.32 -4.27
CA ILE A 60 -7.69 10.80 -4.68
C ILE A 60 -6.99 11.40 -3.47
N VAL A 61 -5.87 10.80 -3.06
CA VAL A 61 -4.95 11.42 -2.09
C VAL A 61 -3.93 12.23 -2.88
N THR A 62 -3.96 13.55 -2.71
CA THR A 62 -3.14 14.47 -3.49
C THR A 62 -1.66 14.36 -3.13
N LYS A 63 -0.79 14.87 -4.01
CA LYS A 63 0.60 15.15 -3.63
C LYS A 63 0.64 16.03 -2.39
N SER A 64 1.51 15.70 -1.43
CA SER A 64 1.66 16.54 -0.22
C SER A 64 2.02 17.97 -0.59
N ILE A 65 1.18 18.90 -0.17
CA ILE A 65 1.29 20.33 -0.47
C ILE A 65 1.94 21.05 0.71
N MET A 66 2.88 21.94 0.42
CA MET A 66 3.48 22.86 1.38
C MET A 66 2.89 24.27 1.21
N MET A 67 3.09 25.13 2.20
CA MET A 67 2.60 26.51 2.16
C MET A 67 3.10 27.28 0.95
N HIS A 68 4.39 27.13 0.61
CA HIS A 68 5.06 27.85 -0.46
C HIS A 68 5.52 26.92 -1.59
N PRO A 69 5.68 27.43 -2.84
CA PRO A 69 6.24 26.66 -3.94
C PRO A 69 7.64 26.11 -3.62
N ARG A 70 7.91 24.88 -4.08
CA ARG A 70 9.22 24.22 -3.91
C ARG A 70 9.68 23.57 -5.21
N ALA A 71 10.96 23.78 -5.54
CA ALA A 71 11.61 23.11 -6.69
C ALA A 71 11.94 21.64 -6.45
N GLY A 72 11.95 21.21 -5.17
CA GLY A 72 12.42 19.89 -4.78
C GLY A 72 13.94 19.80 -4.65
N ARG A 73 14.47 18.55 -4.53
CA ARG A 73 15.92 18.30 -4.44
C ARG A 73 16.58 18.27 -5.81
N PRO A 74 17.93 18.42 -5.90
CA PRO A 74 18.68 18.18 -7.14
C PRO A 74 18.51 16.75 -7.66
N THR A 75 18.70 16.56 -8.97
CA THR A 75 18.73 15.23 -9.65
C THR A 75 20.13 14.60 -9.55
N PRO A 76 20.24 13.25 -9.59
CA PRO A 76 19.16 12.24 -9.65
C PRO A 76 18.40 12.14 -8.32
N ARG A 77 17.08 12.08 -8.40
CA ARG A 77 16.20 12.00 -7.22
C ARG A 77 15.24 10.81 -7.22
N MET A 78 15.43 9.92 -8.20
CA MET A 78 14.77 8.62 -8.27
C MET A 78 15.81 7.58 -8.72
N ALA A 79 15.72 6.37 -8.17
CA ALA A 79 16.55 5.23 -8.55
C ALA A 79 15.73 3.94 -8.41
N GLU A 80 15.82 3.07 -9.41
CA GLU A 80 15.21 1.75 -9.35
C GLU A 80 15.99 0.83 -8.41
N THR A 81 15.27 -0.12 -7.81
CA THR A 81 15.82 -1.23 -7.03
C THR A 81 15.22 -2.54 -7.53
N PRO A 82 15.79 -3.71 -7.23
CA PRO A 82 15.29 -4.99 -7.75
C PRO A 82 13.81 -5.25 -7.51
N SER A 83 13.24 -4.75 -6.39
CA SER A 83 11.84 -4.96 -6.03
C SER A 83 11.11 -3.67 -5.63
N GLY A 84 11.53 -2.54 -6.21
CA GLY A 84 10.90 -1.26 -5.90
C GLY A 84 11.69 -0.08 -6.45
N MET A 85 11.56 1.06 -5.78
CA MET A 85 12.31 2.26 -6.14
C MET A 85 12.62 3.13 -4.92
N LEU A 86 13.71 3.86 -5.04
CA LEU A 86 14.07 4.94 -4.12
C LEU A 86 13.67 6.29 -4.69
N ASN A 87 13.15 7.17 -3.85
CA ASN A 87 12.91 8.55 -4.24
C ASN A 87 13.39 9.54 -3.17
N SER A 88 13.84 10.68 -3.65
CA SER A 88 14.25 11.84 -2.83
C SER A 88 13.78 13.12 -3.51
N ILE A 89 12.46 13.23 -3.80
CA ILE A 89 11.86 14.32 -4.58
C ILE A 89 11.99 15.67 -3.88
N GLY A 90 11.88 15.71 -2.55
CA GLY A 90 11.99 16.91 -1.75
C GLY A 90 10.76 17.81 -1.78
N LEU A 91 9.58 17.20 -1.84
CA LEU A 91 8.28 17.89 -1.78
C LEU A 91 8.12 19.00 -2.85
N GLN A 92 8.55 18.71 -4.08
CA GLN A 92 8.30 19.62 -5.20
C GLN A 92 6.80 19.86 -5.35
N GLY A 93 6.40 21.11 -5.50
CA GLY A 93 4.99 21.47 -5.67
C GLY A 93 4.77 22.95 -5.86
N PRO A 94 3.54 23.33 -6.28
CA PRO A 94 3.19 24.71 -6.66
C PRO A 94 2.95 25.64 -5.46
N GLY A 95 2.87 25.08 -4.24
CA GLY A 95 2.39 25.79 -3.05
C GLY A 95 0.87 25.72 -2.90
N LEU A 96 0.40 26.07 -1.69
CA LEU A 96 -1.00 25.88 -1.30
C LEU A 96 -1.97 26.71 -2.15
N ASP A 97 -1.62 27.96 -2.46
CA ASP A 97 -2.52 28.85 -3.18
C ASP A 97 -2.79 28.38 -4.60
N ALA A 98 -1.73 28.10 -5.35
CA ALA A 98 -1.86 27.57 -6.71
C ALA A 98 -2.55 26.22 -6.73
N PHE A 99 -2.32 25.36 -5.73
CA PHE A 99 -3.03 24.06 -5.61
C PHE A 99 -4.55 24.27 -5.45
N ILE A 100 -4.96 25.18 -4.55
CA ILE A 100 -6.39 25.46 -4.33
C ILE A 100 -7.04 25.99 -5.61
N GLU A 101 -6.39 26.94 -6.29
CA GLU A 101 -6.93 27.59 -7.48
C GLU A 101 -7.00 26.67 -8.71
N THR A 102 -6.12 25.67 -8.81
CA THR A 102 -5.98 24.85 -10.01
C THR A 102 -6.39 23.40 -9.78
N ASP A 103 -5.65 22.67 -8.95
CA ASP A 103 -5.79 21.22 -8.81
C ASP A 103 -7.02 20.84 -7.99
N LEU A 104 -7.23 21.50 -6.85
CA LEU A 104 -8.40 21.25 -6.01
C LEU A 104 -9.68 21.62 -6.74
N ALA A 105 -9.72 22.79 -7.39
CA ALA A 105 -10.88 23.23 -8.17
C ALA A 105 -11.21 22.26 -9.32
N TRP A 106 -10.19 21.69 -9.97
CA TRP A 106 -10.41 20.70 -11.01
C TRP A 106 -10.95 19.38 -10.46
N LEU A 107 -10.40 18.87 -9.34
CA LEU A 107 -10.86 17.65 -8.68
C LEU A 107 -12.31 17.77 -8.21
N GLU A 108 -12.67 18.92 -7.63
CA GLU A 108 -14.04 19.22 -7.20
C GLU A 108 -15.00 19.21 -8.40
N GLN A 109 -14.64 19.88 -9.51
CA GLN A 109 -15.42 19.86 -10.76
C GLN A 109 -15.55 18.47 -11.36
N ARG A 110 -14.52 17.62 -11.20
CA ARG A 110 -14.54 16.24 -11.66
C ARG A 110 -15.47 15.36 -10.82
N GLY A 111 -15.79 15.78 -9.61
CA GLY A 111 -16.64 15.05 -8.67
C GLY A 111 -15.92 13.90 -7.94
N ALA A 112 -14.58 13.92 -7.91
CA ALA A 112 -13.80 12.95 -7.16
C ALA A 112 -13.89 13.22 -5.65
N ARG A 113 -13.82 12.17 -4.81
CA ARG A 113 -13.52 12.34 -3.37
C ARG A 113 -12.06 12.70 -3.19
N ILE A 114 -11.78 13.63 -2.27
CA ILE A 114 -10.46 14.25 -2.17
C ILE A 114 -9.93 14.20 -0.76
N ILE A 115 -8.74 13.63 -0.58
CA ILE A 115 -7.94 13.74 0.63
C ILE A 115 -6.75 14.64 0.33
N VAL A 116 -6.72 15.84 0.89
CA VAL A 116 -5.62 16.77 0.71
C VAL A 116 -4.45 16.39 1.61
N SER A 117 -3.37 15.92 1.01
CA SER A 117 -2.13 15.64 1.75
C SER A 117 -1.35 16.92 1.97
N ILE A 118 -0.98 17.22 3.21
CA ILE A 118 -0.22 18.43 3.60
C ILE A 118 1.10 18.06 4.27
N ALA A 119 2.10 18.92 4.09
CA ALA A 119 3.41 18.79 4.70
C ALA A 119 3.97 20.14 5.10
N GLY A 120 4.77 20.19 6.14
CA GLY A 120 5.45 21.39 6.63
C GLY A 120 6.83 21.08 7.18
N SER A 121 7.69 22.08 7.25
CA SER A 121 9.04 22.01 7.82
C SER A 121 9.10 22.45 9.29
N SER A 122 8.02 23.04 9.79
CA SER A 122 7.81 23.40 11.19
C SER A 122 6.35 23.29 11.58
N VAL A 123 6.05 23.24 12.88
CA VAL A 123 4.66 23.21 13.39
C VAL A 123 3.89 24.45 12.92
N GLU A 124 4.52 25.62 12.86
CA GLU A 124 3.92 26.87 12.40
C GLU A 124 3.49 26.80 10.93
N GLU A 125 4.25 26.10 10.09
CA GLU A 125 3.88 25.92 8.68
C GLU A 125 2.63 25.06 8.56
N TYR A 126 2.53 23.96 9.30
CA TYR A 126 1.29 23.16 9.37
C TYR A 126 0.09 23.98 9.87
N VAL A 127 0.29 24.83 10.89
CA VAL A 127 -0.75 25.75 11.38
C VAL A 127 -1.25 26.67 10.28
N LYS A 128 -0.34 27.32 9.53
CA LYS A 128 -0.72 28.25 8.45
C LYS A 128 -1.50 27.53 7.35
N ILE A 129 -1.07 26.31 6.96
CA ILE A 129 -1.78 25.50 5.98
C ILE A 129 -3.19 25.15 6.49
N ALA A 130 -3.30 24.66 7.73
CA ALA A 130 -4.55 24.28 8.36
C ALA A 130 -5.53 25.45 8.48
N GLN A 131 -5.04 26.63 8.91
CA GLN A 131 -5.83 27.86 9.00
C GLN A 131 -6.41 28.27 7.64
N LYS A 132 -5.63 28.12 6.56
CA LYS A 132 -6.08 28.45 5.21
C LYS A 132 -7.12 27.44 4.71
N LEU A 133 -6.87 26.13 4.87
CA LEU A 133 -7.78 25.07 4.48
C LEU A 133 -9.11 25.11 5.23
N ARG A 134 -9.15 25.69 6.43
CA ARG A 134 -10.39 25.86 7.21
C ARG A 134 -11.50 26.58 6.43
N TYR A 135 -11.15 27.46 5.53
CA TYR A 135 -12.07 28.31 4.75
C TYR A 135 -12.20 27.85 3.30
N VAL A 136 -11.61 26.71 2.96
CA VAL A 136 -11.65 26.11 1.63
C VAL A 136 -12.61 24.93 1.65
N SER A 137 -13.50 24.85 0.68
CA SER A 137 -14.37 23.70 0.41
C SER A 137 -13.78 22.82 -0.69
N GLY A 138 -14.48 21.72 -1.02
CA GLY A 138 -14.14 20.87 -2.14
C GLY A 138 -13.16 19.76 -1.82
N PHE A 139 -12.98 19.41 -0.54
CA PHE A 139 -12.24 18.21 -0.12
C PHE A 139 -12.92 17.53 1.07
N ASP A 140 -12.67 16.21 1.24
CA ASP A 140 -13.36 15.37 2.21
C ASP A 140 -12.54 15.12 3.47
N ALA A 141 -11.20 15.11 3.39
CA ALA A 141 -10.30 14.87 4.53
C ALA A 141 -8.92 15.51 4.30
N ILE A 142 -8.13 15.55 5.36
CA ILE A 142 -6.73 15.97 5.32
C ILE A 142 -5.84 14.80 5.75
N GLU A 143 -4.80 14.49 4.94
CA GLU A 143 -3.69 13.62 5.32
C GLU A 143 -2.51 14.48 5.80
N VAL A 144 -2.11 14.36 7.06
CA VAL A 144 -0.96 15.04 7.63
C VAL A 144 0.28 14.18 7.43
N ASN A 145 1.11 14.53 6.45
CA ASN A 145 2.38 13.86 6.19
C ASN A 145 3.45 14.38 7.15
N ILE A 146 3.65 13.68 8.26
CA ILE A 146 4.63 14.01 9.30
C ILE A 146 6.04 13.44 9.04
N SER A 147 6.27 12.83 7.87
CA SER A 147 7.60 12.31 7.49
C SER A 147 8.56 13.37 6.95
N CYS A 148 8.25 14.65 7.13
CA CYS A 148 9.16 15.74 6.79
C CYS A 148 10.20 15.96 7.89
N PRO A 149 11.46 16.31 7.52
CA PRO A 149 12.46 16.72 8.49
C PRO A 149 12.00 17.98 9.25
N ASN A 150 12.06 17.92 10.58
CA ASN A 150 11.89 19.10 11.44
C ASN A 150 13.15 19.96 11.37
N VAL A 151 13.04 21.16 10.83
CA VAL A 151 14.18 22.09 10.70
C VAL A 151 14.67 22.56 12.08
N GLU A 152 13.77 22.67 13.06
CA GLU A 152 14.06 23.14 14.40
C GLU A 152 14.80 22.08 15.24
N ASP A 153 14.56 20.79 14.97
CA ASP A 153 15.17 19.67 15.68
C ASP A 153 16.25 18.97 14.82
N ARG A 154 17.20 19.76 14.31
CA ARG A 154 18.37 19.31 13.54
C ARG A 154 18.06 18.36 12.38
N GLY A 155 16.85 18.44 11.83
CA GLY A 155 16.40 17.62 10.71
C GLY A 155 15.86 16.26 11.09
N GLN A 156 15.59 15.99 12.37
CA GLN A 156 14.83 14.79 12.77
C GLN A 156 13.42 14.81 12.12
N VAL A 157 12.96 13.65 11.71
CA VAL A 157 11.64 13.52 11.10
C VAL A 157 10.59 13.53 12.21
N PHE A 158 9.56 14.38 12.10
CA PHE A 158 8.46 14.42 13.07
C PHE A 158 7.86 13.03 13.35
N ALA A 159 7.73 12.21 12.32
CA ALA A 159 7.16 10.86 12.40
C ALA A 159 7.98 9.87 13.26
N CYS A 160 9.23 10.18 13.58
CA CYS A 160 10.09 9.30 14.37
C CYS A 160 10.07 9.61 15.88
N ASN A 161 9.37 10.66 16.29
CA ASN A 161 9.20 11.04 17.68
C ASN A 161 7.71 11.22 18.00
N PRO A 162 7.13 10.44 18.95
CA PRO A 162 5.71 10.48 19.28
C PRO A 162 5.21 11.87 19.70
N GLU A 163 6.00 12.60 20.51
CA GLU A 163 5.65 13.92 21.01
C GLU A 163 5.63 14.95 19.88
N ALA A 164 6.64 14.94 19.00
CA ALA A 164 6.73 15.83 17.85
C ALA A 164 5.60 15.55 16.84
N ALA A 165 5.30 14.28 16.59
CA ALA A 165 4.16 13.85 15.77
C ALA A 165 2.83 14.35 16.34
N ALA A 166 2.63 14.18 17.65
CA ALA A 166 1.42 14.64 18.35
C ALA A 166 1.26 16.16 18.29
N GLN A 167 2.35 16.93 18.45
CA GLN A 167 2.33 18.40 18.34
C GLN A 167 1.83 18.86 16.99
N VAL A 168 2.32 18.29 15.89
CA VAL A 168 1.89 18.62 14.53
C VAL A 168 0.42 18.30 14.34
N VAL A 169 -0.01 17.06 14.68
CA VAL A 169 -1.40 16.64 14.51
C VAL A 169 -2.36 17.48 15.35
N GLN A 170 -2.00 17.79 16.59
CA GLN A 170 -2.80 18.65 17.46
C GLN A 170 -2.90 20.07 16.90
N ALA A 171 -1.80 20.60 16.37
CA ALA A 171 -1.78 21.91 15.75
C ALA A 171 -2.69 21.97 14.53
N VAL A 172 -2.66 20.97 13.65
CA VAL A 172 -3.57 20.86 12.50
C VAL A 172 -5.02 20.74 12.99
N ARG A 173 -5.31 19.80 13.91
CA ARG A 173 -6.67 19.56 14.40
C ARG A 173 -7.34 20.80 15.01
N ARG A 174 -6.57 21.64 15.70
CA ARG A 174 -7.09 22.88 16.29
C ARG A 174 -7.43 23.97 15.27
N HIS A 175 -6.85 23.92 14.09
CA HIS A 175 -6.95 25.00 13.10
C HIS A 175 -7.79 24.64 11.85
N VAL A 176 -8.16 23.37 11.64
CA VAL A 176 -9.12 22.95 10.61
C VAL A 176 -10.55 22.94 11.16
N ASP A 177 -11.54 22.80 10.28
CA ASP A 177 -12.92 22.60 10.72
C ASP A 177 -13.06 21.32 11.55
N GLN A 178 -13.89 21.36 12.60
CA GLN A 178 -14.05 20.23 13.53
C GLN A 178 -14.61 18.96 12.88
N HIS A 179 -15.34 19.10 11.78
CA HIS A 179 -15.93 17.98 11.04
C HIS A 179 -14.99 17.40 9.97
N THR A 180 -13.90 18.11 9.62
CA THR A 180 -12.91 17.60 8.66
C THR A 180 -12.09 16.46 9.28
N PRO A 181 -12.14 15.23 8.74
CA PRO A 181 -11.29 14.14 9.19
C PRO A 181 -9.80 14.48 8.99
N VAL A 182 -8.98 14.11 9.96
CA VAL A 182 -7.51 14.28 9.91
C VAL A 182 -6.87 12.91 10.01
N LEU A 183 -6.22 12.45 8.95
CA LEU A 183 -5.44 11.23 8.91
C LEU A 183 -3.96 11.56 9.18
N ALA A 184 -3.33 10.86 10.12
CA ALA A 184 -1.89 11.00 10.35
C ALA A 184 -1.13 9.92 9.55
N LYS A 185 -0.17 10.34 8.69
CA LYS A 185 0.62 9.41 7.90
C LYS A 185 1.91 9.05 8.61
N LEU A 186 2.01 7.76 9.02
CA LEU A 186 3.08 7.24 9.86
C LEU A 186 4.26 6.72 9.04
N SER A 187 5.47 6.84 9.62
CA SER A 187 6.70 6.24 9.08
C SER A 187 6.93 4.85 9.66
N PRO A 188 7.47 3.91 8.86
CA PRO A 188 7.92 2.62 9.36
C PRO A 188 9.29 2.69 10.07
N ASP A 189 10.00 3.82 9.97
CA ASP A 189 11.37 3.99 10.45
C ASP A 189 11.42 4.28 11.97
N VAL A 190 10.68 3.48 12.72
CA VAL A 190 10.56 3.56 14.19
C VAL A 190 10.66 2.16 14.80
N THR A 191 11.07 2.08 16.05
CA THR A 191 11.16 0.80 16.76
C THR A 191 9.77 0.22 17.01
N ASP A 192 8.83 1.04 17.50
CA ASP A 192 7.44 0.69 17.71
C ASP A 192 6.52 1.74 17.08
N ILE A 193 5.79 1.34 16.06
CA ILE A 193 4.86 2.22 15.35
C ILE A 193 3.62 2.53 16.18
N THR A 194 3.28 1.67 17.15
CA THR A 194 2.09 1.85 18.00
C THR A 194 2.24 3.02 18.96
N ASP A 195 3.45 3.34 19.41
CA ASP A 195 3.72 4.51 20.26
C ASP A 195 3.36 5.81 19.53
N VAL A 196 3.83 5.95 18.28
CA VAL A 196 3.50 7.12 17.45
C VAL A 196 2.01 7.15 17.13
N ALA A 197 1.42 5.99 16.78
CA ALA A 197 0.00 5.87 16.49
C ALA A 197 -0.87 6.35 17.68
N HIS A 198 -0.58 5.87 18.88
CA HIS A 198 -1.26 6.31 20.11
C HIS A 198 -1.11 7.81 20.36
N ALA A 199 0.09 8.35 20.14
CA ALA A 199 0.36 9.78 20.36
C ALA A 199 -0.47 10.67 19.42
N VAL A 200 -0.50 10.35 18.11
CA VAL A 200 -1.25 11.16 17.13
C VAL A 200 -2.77 11.00 17.27
N VAL A 201 -3.26 9.82 17.65
CA VAL A 201 -4.70 9.61 17.91
C VAL A 201 -5.14 10.41 19.14
N ARG A 202 -4.36 10.38 20.23
CA ARG A 202 -4.62 11.26 21.40
C ARG A 202 -4.55 12.74 21.05
N ALA A 203 -3.75 13.12 20.05
CA ALA A 203 -3.66 14.49 19.55
C ALA A 203 -4.83 14.91 18.64
N GLY A 204 -5.73 13.97 18.29
CA GLY A 204 -6.96 14.23 17.55
C GLY A 204 -6.95 13.75 16.09
N ALA A 205 -6.04 12.85 15.71
CA ALA A 205 -6.18 12.15 14.44
C ALA A 205 -7.45 11.30 14.42
N SER A 206 -8.22 11.38 13.33
CA SER A 206 -9.46 10.62 13.12
C SER A 206 -9.18 9.24 12.51
N GLY A 207 -7.99 9.01 11.99
CA GLY A 207 -7.52 7.78 11.38
C GLY A 207 -6.04 7.86 11.04
N LEU A 208 -5.49 6.77 10.51
CA LEU A 208 -4.07 6.61 10.26
C LEU A 208 -3.81 6.16 8.81
N SER A 209 -2.85 6.79 8.13
CA SER A 209 -2.29 6.32 6.85
C SER A 209 -1.00 5.54 7.14
N VAL A 210 -0.97 4.24 6.81
CA VAL A 210 0.07 3.29 7.24
C VAL A 210 0.56 2.48 6.03
N ILE A 211 1.75 2.73 5.52
CA ILE A 211 2.90 3.50 5.99
C ILE A 211 3.41 4.49 4.93
N ASN A 212 4.29 5.40 5.31
CA ASN A 212 5.14 6.12 4.36
C ASN A 212 6.25 5.20 3.83
N THR A 213 7.07 5.67 2.89
CA THR A 213 8.26 4.96 2.41
C THR A 213 9.26 4.69 3.55
N ALA A 214 9.97 3.56 3.50
CA ALA A 214 11.06 3.24 4.41
C ALA A 214 12.36 3.92 3.95
N LEU A 215 13.20 4.36 4.88
CA LEU A 215 14.48 4.96 4.55
C LEU A 215 15.42 3.92 3.93
N GLY A 216 16.01 4.25 2.78
CA GLY A 216 16.92 3.36 2.07
C GLY A 216 18.01 4.11 1.32
N MET A 217 18.97 3.35 0.79
CA MET A 217 20.11 3.85 0.03
C MET A 217 20.54 2.84 -1.03
N VAL A 218 21.02 3.32 -2.17
CA VAL A 218 21.70 2.52 -3.19
C VAL A 218 23.03 3.19 -3.54
N ILE A 219 24.10 2.39 -3.62
CA ILE A 219 25.39 2.80 -4.16
C ILE A 219 25.42 2.37 -5.63
N ASP A 220 25.68 3.31 -6.53
CA ASP A 220 26.03 3.06 -7.91
C ASP A 220 27.49 2.58 -7.93
N VAL A 221 27.70 1.28 -8.11
CA VAL A 221 29.03 0.66 -8.01
C VAL A 221 29.92 1.01 -9.20
N ASP A 222 29.33 1.33 -10.35
CA ASP A 222 30.10 1.74 -11.54
C ASP A 222 30.62 3.18 -11.36
N ARG A 223 29.87 4.02 -10.71
CA ARG A 223 30.23 5.41 -10.43
C ARG A 223 30.87 5.62 -9.06
N MET A 224 30.91 4.58 -8.23
CA MET A 224 31.48 4.59 -6.86
C MET A 224 30.88 5.71 -5.98
N ARG A 225 29.55 5.91 -6.06
CA ARG A 225 28.86 6.99 -5.32
C ARG A 225 27.38 6.65 -5.08
N PRO A 226 26.70 7.37 -4.17
CA PRO A 226 25.25 7.24 -4.01
C PRO A 226 24.50 7.45 -5.34
N ALA A 227 23.49 6.63 -5.59
CA ALA A 227 22.64 6.75 -6.78
C ALA A 227 21.77 8.01 -6.77
N LEU A 228 21.40 8.50 -5.58
CA LEU A 228 20.62 9.72 -5.41
C LEU A 228 21.49 10.90 -5.01
N ALA A 229 21.20 12.08 -5.53
CA ALA A 229 21.88 13.32 -5.11
C ALA A 229 21.68 13.63 -3.61
N GLY A 230 20.56 13.18 -3.02
CA GLY A 230 20.26 13.31 -1.59
C GLY A 230 20.86 12.21 -0.71
N VAL A 231 21.72 11.35 -1.26
CA VAL A 231 22.36 10.18 -0.62
C VAL A 231 21.33 9.11 -0.24
N MET A 232 20.40 9.40 0.65
CA MET A 232 19.30 8.53 1.07
C MET A 232 17.97 8.97 0.45
N GLY A 233 17.04 8.04 0.34
CA GLY A 233 15.67 8.27 -0.15
C GLY A 233 14.68 7.32 0.48
N GLY A 234 13.40 7.55 0.22
CA GLY A 234 12.33 6.64 0.62
C GLY A 234 12.24 5.47 -0.33
N LEU A 235 12.37 4.25 0.21
CA LEU A 235 12.14 3.00 -0.51
C LEU A 235 10.64 2.72 -0.56
N SER A 236 10.14 2.40 -1.74
CA SER A 236 8.76 2.04 -2.02
C SER A 236 8.68 0.83 -2.97
N GLY A 237 7.47 0.34 -3.23
CA GLY A 237 7.24 -0.84 -4.07
C GLY A 237 7.18 -2.15 -3.29
N PRO A 238 7.16 -3.31 -3.97
CA PRO A 238 6.90 -4.62 -3.35
C PRO A 238 7.82 -4.97 -2.18
N ALA A 239 9.07 -4.48 -2.18
CA ALA A 239 10.05 -4.73 -1.13
C ALA A 239 9.57 -4.32 0.27
N ILE A 240 8.75 -3.27 0.40
CA ILE A 240 8.27 -2.79 1.71
C ILE A 240 6.93 -3.41 2.14
N ARG A 241 6.25 -4.20 1.29
CA ARG A 241 4.91 -4.73 1.61
C ARG A 241 4.86 -5.54 2.91
N PRO A 242 5.78 -6.48 3.19
CA PRO A 242 5.77 -7.21 4.47
C PRO A 242 5.91 -6.31 5.69
N ILE A 243 6.69 -5.23 5.57
CA ILE A 243 6.85 -4.21 6.62
C ILE A 243 5.54 -3.47 6.82
N ALA A 244 4.88 -3.05 5.73
CA ALA A 244 3.64 -2.30 5.77
C ALA A 244 2.49 -3.13 6.36
N VAL A 245 2.34 -4.38 5.94
CA VAL A 245 1.31 -5.31 6.48
C VAL A 245 1.53 -5.53 7.97
N ARG A 246 2.78 -5.75 8.43
CA ARG A 246 3.13 -5.86 9.86
C ARG A 246 2.71 -4.60 10.63
N CYS A 247 3.00 -3.42 10.09
CA CYS A 247 2.63 -2.16 10.76
C CYS A 247 1.10 -2.00 10.89
N VAL A 248 0.34 -2.35 9.86
CA VAL A 248 -1.13 -2.36 9.91
C VAL A 248 -1.63 -3.34 10.97
N TRP A 249 -1.07 -4.56 10.99
CA TRP A 249 -1.41 -5.57 11.99
C TRP A 249 -1.21 -5.08 13.42
N GLN A 250 0.00 -4.59 13.74
CA GLN A 250 0.34 -4.09 15.07
C GLN A 250 -0.57 -2.96 15.54
N ILE A 251 -0.87 -2.01 14.63
CA ILE A 251 -1.77 -0.90 14.94
C ILE A 251 -3.20 -1.41 15.17
N ARG A 252 -3.70 -2.33 14.35
CA ARG A 252 -5.03 -2.89 14.51
C ARG A 252 -5.19 -3.66 15.83
N GLU A 253 -4.15 -4.42 16.20
CA GLU A 253 -4.12 -5.14 17.48
C GLU A 253 -4.14 -4.16 18.67
N ALA A 254 -3.32 -3.11 18.63
CA ALA A 254 -3.23 -2.10 19.70
C ALA A 254 -4.46 -1.18 19.76
N MET A 255 -5.11 -0.91 18.61
CA MET A 255 -6.23 0.02 18.47
C MET A 255 -7.33 -0.57 17.56
N PRO A 256 -8.19 -1.46 18.08
CA PRO A 256 -9.16 -2.23 17.28
C PRO A 256 -10.12 -1.41 16.44
N ASN A 257 -10.42 -0.15 16.83
CA ASN A 257 -11.44 0.68 16.20
C ASN A 257 -10.91 1.86 15.38
N ILE A 258 -9.58 2.07 15.34
CA ILE A 258 -9.03 3.20 14.57
C ILE A 258 -9.16 2.95 13.07
N PRO A 259 -9.66 3.91 12.29
CA PRO A 259 -9.64 3.79 10.83
C PRO A 259 -8.21 3.76 10.29
N ILE A 260 -7.90 2.77 9.43
CA ILE A 260 -6.57 2.59 8.83
C ILE A 260 -6.68 2.59 7.31
N LEU A 261 -5.92 3.50 6.68
CA LEU A 261 -5.64 3.50 5.25
C LEU A 261 -4.28 2.82 5.03
N GLY A 262 -4.30 1.56 4.59
CA GLY A 262 -3.09 0.75 4.39
C GLY A 262 -2.38 1.05 3.07
N MET A 263 -1.05 1.14 3.07
CA MET A 263 -0.28 1.36 1.85
C MET A 263 1.17 0.86 1.97
N GLY A 264 1.73 0.47 0.83
CA GLY A 264 3.13 0.04 0.71
C GLY A 264 3.27 -1.26 -0.09
N GLY A 265 3.71 -1.16 -1.34
CA GLY A 265 4.00 -2.30 -2.20
C GLY A 265 2.81 -3.04 -2.80
N ILE A 266 1.62 -2.44 -2.81
CA ILE A 266 0.42 -3.00 -3.43
C ILE A 266 0.54 -2.90 -4.95
N ARG A 267 0.45 -4.04 -5.64
CA ARG A 267 0.47 -4.17 -7.10
C ARG A 267 -0.75 -4.90 -7.65
N THR A 268 -1.34 -5.78 -6.84
CA THR A 268 -2.46 -6.66 -7.23
C THR A 268 -3.57 -6.62 -6.17
N GLY A 269 -4.76 -7.14 -6.52
CA GLY A 269 -5.85 -7.30 -5.57
C GLY A 269 -5.50 -8.22 -4.40
N LEU A 270 -4.68 -9.25 -4.62
CA LEU A 270 -4.19 -10.12 -3.55
C LEU A 270 -3.24 -9.38 -2.59
N ASP A 271 -2.44 -8.46 -3.11
CA ASP A 271 -1.62 -7.61 -2.25
C ASP A 271 -2.50 -6.70 -1.38
N ALA A 272 -3.52 -6.09 -1.97
CA ALA A 272 -4.49 -5.26 -1.26
C ALA A 272 -5.25 -6.08 -0.19
N LEU A 273 -5.66 -7.30 -0.51
CA LEU A 273 -6.35 -8.20 0.41
C LEU A 273 -5.53 -8.47 1.67
N GLN A 274 -4.19 -8.60 1.59
CA GLN A 274 -3.35 -8.77 2.77
C GLN A 274 -3.53 -7.62 3.78
N PHE A 275 -3.60 -6.38 3.29
CA PHE A 275 -3.83 -5.21 4.13
C PHE A 275 -5.22 -5.21 4.77
N ILE A 276 -6.25 -5.58 4.01
CA ILE A 276 -7.63 -5.67 4.50
C ILE A 276 -7.73 -6.74 5.59
N LEU A 277 -7.19 -7.93 5.34
CA LEU A 277 -7.17 -9.02 6.32
C LEU A 277 -6.36 -8.66 7.58
N ALA A 278 -5.29 -7.87 7.44
CA ALA A 278 -4.50 -7.35 8.55
C ALA A 278 -5.18 -6.18 9.30
N GLY A 279 -6.30 -5.66 8.80
CA GLY A 279 -7.10 -4.67 9.50
C GLY A 279 -7.16 -3.28 8.89
N ALA A 280 -6.67 -3.07 7.67
CA ALA A 280 -6.91 -1.82 6.96
C ALA A 280 -8.38 -1.71 6.53
N ASN A 281 -8.97 -0.52 6.67
CA ASN A 281 -10.32 -0.22 6.20
C ASN A 281 -10.35 0.06 4.70
N ALA A 282 -9.27 0.64 4.20
CA ALA A 282 -9.06 0.97 2.80
C ALA A 282 -7.56 0.87 2.48
N VAL A 283 -7.21 0.88 1.20
CA VAL A 283 -5.82 0.77 0.75
C VAL A 283 -5.46 1.85 -0.26
N SER A 284 -4.18 2.26 -0.31
CA SER A 284 -3.68 3.18 -1.33
C SER A 284 -2.65 2.53 -2.24
N VAL A 285 -2.82 2.70 -3.53
CA VAL A 285 -1.89 2.26 -4.57
C VAL A 285 -0.95 3.41 -4.93
N GLY A 286 0.35 3.16 -4.81
CA GLY A 286 1.39 4.17 -5.05
C GLY A 286 2.29 3.80 -6.23
N THR A 287 3.50 3.31 -5.97
CA THR A 287 4.57 3.07 -6.93
C THR A 287 4.15 2.29 -8.19
N ALA A 288 3.16 1.41 -8.06
CA ALA A 288 2.64 0.64 -9.20
C ALA A 288 2.10 1.52 -10.34
N THR A 289 1.62 2.75 -10.03
CA THR A 289 1.11 3.69 -11.03
C THR A 289 2.16 4.17 -12.02
N PHE A 290 3.44 4.13 -11.66
CA PHE A 290 4.51 4.55 -12.57
C PHE A 290 4.74 3.55 -13.72
N ASN A 291 4.47 2.27 -13.50
CA ASN A 291 4.57 1.24 -14.53
C ASN A 291 3.22 0.97 -15.21
N ASP A 292 2.13 1.15 -14.48
CA ASP A 292 0.77 0.90 -14.92
C ASP A 292 -0.15 1.99 -14.34
N PRO A 293 -0.44 3.05 -15.10
CA PRO A 293 -1.33 4.11 -14.65
C PRO A 293 -2.72 3.62 -14.26
N SER A 294 -3.18 2.49 -14.81
CA SER A 294 -4.47 1.87 -14.46
C SER A 294 -4.40 0.99 -13.20
N ALA A 295 -3.22 0.85 -12.56
CA ALA A 295 -3.05 -0.02 -11.39
C ALA A 295 -4.09 0.22 -10.28
N PRO A 296 -4.47 1.44 -9.89
CA PRO A 296 -5.45 1.63 -8.82
C PRO A 296 -6.80 0.99 -9.13
N ILE A 297 -7.35 1.24 -10.32
CA ILE A 297 -8.65 0.70 -10.71
C ILE A 297 -8.59 -0.81 -11.02
N ARG A 298 -7.46 -1.30 -11.53
CA ARG A 298 -7.23 -2.72 -11.73
C ARG A 298 -7.15 -3.46 -10.40
N VAL A 299 -6.39 -2.96 -9.43
CA VAL A 299 -6.30 -3.52 -8.07
C VAL A 299 -7.67 -3.59 -7.40
N GLN A 300 -8.53 -2.58 -7.60
CA GLN A 300 -9.89 -2.58 -7.06
C GLN A 300 -10.72 -3.74 -7.62
N ARG A 301 -10.67 -3.99 -8.92
CA ARG A 301 -11.37 -5.13 -9.54
C ARG A 301 -10.81 -6.47 -9.08
N GLU A 302 -9.48 -6.60 -9.06
CA GLU A 302 -8.80 -7.80 -8.59
C GLU A 302 -9.10 -8.08 -7.12
N LEU A 303 -9.23 -7.05 -6.27
CA LEU A 303 -9.62 -7.19 -4.86
C LEU A 303 -11.06 -7.70 -4.74
N ALA A 304 -12.00 -7.15 -5.52
CA ALA A 304 -13.38 -7.64 -5.53
C ALA A 304 -13.45 -9.12 -5.96
N GLN A 305 -12.70 -9.50 -7.00
CA GLN A 305 -12.59 -10.89 -7.44
C GLN A 305 -12.01 -11.79 -6.34
N ALA A 306 -10.92 -11.34 -5.70
CA ALA A 306 -10.26 -12.11 -4.64
C ALA A 306 -11.15 -12.31 -3.40
N LEU A 307 -12.02 -11.36 -3.08
CA LEU A 307 -13.02 -11.48 -2.01
C LEU A 307 -14.10 -12.50 -2.41
N HIS A 308 -14.60 -12.39 -3.65
CA HIS A 308 -15.62 -13.29 -4.17
C HIS A 308 -15.17 -14.75 -4.16
N GLU A 309 -13.97 -15.03 -4.69
CA GLU A 309 -13.37 -16.37 -4.73
C GLU A 309 -13.18 -16.99 -3.35
N ARG A 310 -13.15 -16.17 -2.29
CA ARG A 310 -13.01 -16.59 -0.89
C ARG A 310 -14.32 -16.57 -0.10
N GLY A 311 -15.44 -16.38 -0.79
CA GLY A 311 -16.78 -16.46 -0.21
C GLY A 311 -17.18 -15.25 0.67
N PHE A 312 -16.45 -14.13 0.61
CA PHE A 312 -16.87 -12.91 1.31
C PHE A 312 -18.02 -12.25 0.56
N ALA A 313 -19.08 -11.87 1.27
CA ALA A 313 -20.19 -11.10 0.70
C ALA A 313 -19.88 -9.59 0.64
N SER A 314 -18.97 -9.12 1.46
CA SER A 314 -18.57 -7.70 1.53
C SER A 314 -17.11 -7.52 1.94
N LEU A 315 -16.56 -6.35 1.61
CA LEU A 315 -15.24 -5.94 2.11
C LEU A 315 -15.23 -5.89 3.66
N GLN A 316 -16.33 -5.45 4.26
CA GLN A 316 -16.44 -5.30 5.72
C GLN A 316 -16.25 -6.63 6.46
N GLU A 317 -16.67 -7.74 5.90
CA GLU A 317 -16.43 -9.08 6.45
C GLU A 317 -14.95 -9.45 6.47
N ALA A 318 -14.20 -9.02 5.45
CA ALA A 318 -12.77 -9.32 5.31
C ALA A 318 -11.89 -8.44 6.22
N ILE A 319 -12.32 -7.23 6.59
CA ILE A 319 -11.52 -6.34 7.45
C ILE A 319 -11.20 -7.02 8.78
N SER A 320 -9.90 -7.11 9.09
CA SER A 320 -9.38 -7.77 10.30
C SER A 320 -9.71 -9.28 10.39
N PHE A 321 -10.07 -9.92 9.29
CA PHE A 321 -10.43 -11.34 9.32
C PHE A 321 -9.29 -12.21 9.85
N ALA A 322 -8.03 -11.92 9.50
CA ALA A 322 -6.87 -12.67 9.95
C ALA A 322 -6.65 -12.60 11.47
N HIS A 323 -7.07 -11.53 12.16
CA HIS A 323 -7.05 -11.45 13.61
C HIS A 323 -8.07 -12.38 14.28
N ARG A 324 -9.18 -12.68 13.59
CA ARG A 324 -10.23 -13.58 14.09
C ARG A 324 -9.96 -15.04 13.76
N ALA A 325 -9.07 -15.31 12.81
CA ALA A 325 -8.82 -16.66 12.29
C ALA A 325 -8.20 -17.61 13.32
N HIS A 326 -7.63 -17.11 14.43
CA HIS A 326 -7.16 -17.95 15.54
C HIS A 326 -8.31 -18.57 16.34
N ASP A 327 -9.53 -17.99 16.28
CA ASP A 327 -10.69 -18.44 17.05
C ASP A 327 -11.69 -19.23 16.20
N VAL A 328 -11.47 -19.32 14.88
CA VAL A 328 -12.35 -20.07 13.97
C VAL A 328 -11.76 -21.46 13.74
N PRO A 329 -12.48 -22.55 14.05
CA PRO A 329 -12.04 -23.89 13.66
C PRO A 329 -11.97 -23.94 12.13
N GLU A 330 -10.82 -24.27 11.62
CA GLU A 330 -10.38 -24.35 10.22
C GLU A 330 -11.08 -23.42 9.21
N PRO A 331 -10.32 -22.56 8.47
CA PRO A 331 -10.93 -21.60 7.55
C PRO A 331 -11.78 -22.33 6.51
N LEU A 332 -12.78 -21.62 5.98
CA LEU A 332 -13.59 -22.03 4.81
C LEU A 332 -12.76 -22.59 3.63
N LEU A 333 -11.46 -22.36 3.61
CA LEU A 333 -10.48 -22.95 2.69
C LEU A 333 -10.15 -24.43 2.96
N ALA A 334 -10.49 -24.99 4.12
CA ALA A 334 -10.29 -26.41 4.41
C ALA A 334 -11.37 -27.32 3.80
N GLN A 335 -12.30 -26.75 3.04
CA GLN A 335 -13.24 -27.55 2.24
C GLN A 335 -12.64 -28.07 0.92
N PHE A 336 -11.36 -27.80 0.67
CA PHE A 336 -10.64 -28.43 -0.44
C PHE A 336 -9.75 -29.54 0.16
N THR A 337 -10.27 -30.75 0.23
CA THR A 337 -9.44 -31.94 0.50
C THR A 337 -8.59 -32.21 -0.74
N VAL A 338 -7.28 -32.19 -0.56
CA VAL A 338 -6.35 -32.76 -1.55
C VAL A 338 -6.42 -34.26 -1.35
N ASP A 339 -7.15 -34.97 -2.21
CA ASP A 339 -7.04 -36.42 -2.32
C ASP A 339 -5.71 -36.70 -3.04
N GLU A 340 -4.69 -37.06 -2.28
CA GLU A 340 -3.53 -37.77 -2.86
C GLU A 340 -4.02 -39.19 -3.22
N SER A 341 -4.65 -39.31 -4.39
CA SER A 341 -4.89 -40.63 -4.95
C SER A 341 -3.51 -41.25 -5.21
N ASP A 342 -3.32 -42.47 -4.72
CA ASP A 342 -2.12 -43.30 -4.91
C ASP A 342 -1.61 -43.17 -6.34
N GLY A 343 -0.57 -42.37 -6.54
CA GLY A 343 0.09 -42.21 -7.85
C GLY A 343 0.68 -43.55 -8.25
N ASP A 344 0.34 -44.00 -9.45
CA ASP A 344 0.99 -45.12 -10.10
C ASP A 344 2.51 -44.86 -10.14
N PRO A 345 3.34 -45.65 -9.47
CA PRO A 345 4.79 -45.39 -9.38
C PRO A 345 5.53 -45.50 -10.72
N ASP A 346 4.87 -45.93 -11.81
CA ASP A 346 5.46 -46.13 -13.13
C ASP A 346 5.08 -45.05 -14.18
N GLY A 347 4.38 -43.97 -13.78
CA GLY A 347 3.90 -42.89 -14.65
C GLY A 347 4.87 -41.74 -14.91
N ALA A 348 6.19 -41.96 -14.96
CA ALA A 348 7.14 -40.94 -15.36
C ALA A 348 7.11 -40.69 -16.86
N ASN A 349 6.80 -39.48 -17.30
CA ASN A 349 6.94 -39.06 -18.70
C ASN A 349 8.42 -39.08 -19.14
N GLU A 350 8.66 -39.19 -20.45
CA GLU A 350 10.01 -39.21 -21.07
C GLU A 350 10.94 -38.06 -20.65
N ASP A 351 10.43 -37.00 -19.98
CA ASP A 351 11.19 -35.86 -19.47
C ASP A 351 11.52 -35.97 -17.97
N GLY A 352 11.18 -37.06 -17.27
CA GLY A 352 11.52 -37.28 -15.86
C GLY A 352 10.87 -36.30 -14.85
N ARG A 353 9.70 -35.76 -15.19
CA ARG A 353 8.95 -34.84 -14.32
C ARG A 353 7.74 -35.56 -13.73
N GLU A 354 7.64 -35.54 -12.41
CA GLU A 354 6.47 -36.03 -11.69
C GLU A 354 5.27 -35.10 -11.93
N ILE A 355 4.16 -35.66 -12.42
CA ILE A 355 2.90 -34.94 -12.57
C ILE A 355 1.99 -35.38 -11.41
N THR A 356 1.71 -34.46 -10.50
CA THR A 356 0.69 -34.67 -9.46
C THR A 356 -0.62 -34.09 -9.96
N GLU A 357 -1.63 -34.95 -10.13
CA GLU A 357 -2.98 -34.56 -10.50
C GLU A 357 -3.75 -34.20 -9.24
N ILE A 358 -4.16 -32.94 -9.11
CA ILE A 358 -4.97 -32.47 -7.98
C ILE A 358 -6.42 -32.37 -8.46
N VAL A 359 -7.28 -33.25 -7.94
CA VAL A 359 -8.72 -33.22 -8.19
C VAL A 359 -9.39 -32.40 -7.08
N VAL A 360 -9.95 -31.24 -7.43
CA VAL A 360 -10.68 -30.37 -6.49
C VAL A 360 -12.15 -30.83 -6.50
N ARG A 361 -12.65 -31.30 -5.36
CA ARG A 361 -14.07 -31.62 -5.16
C ARG A 361 -14.68 -30.71 -4.10
N PRO A 362 -15.93 -30.22 -4.28
CA PRO A 362 -16.63 -29.48 -3.22
C PRO A 362 -16.97 -30.40 -2.06
N ALA A 363 -16.96 -29.91 -0.84
CA ALA A 363 -17.06 -30.67 0.41
C ALA A 363 -18.49 -31.02 0.86
N ASP A 364 -19.49 -30.99 0.01
CA ASP A 364 -20.84 -31.36 0.37
C ASP A 364 -21.17 -32.77 -0.13
N ASP A 365 -21.56 -33.67 0.79
CA ASP A 365 -21.92 -35.08 0.62
C ASP A 365 -23.23 -35.32 -0.15
N VAL A 366 -23.59 -34.49 -1.13
CA VAL A 366 -24.73 -34.70 -2.00
C VAL A 366 -24.24 -34.80 -3.44
N VAL A 367 -23.80 -35.99 -3.81
CA VAL A 367 -23.50 -36.33 -5.20
C VAL A 367 -24.80 -36.72 -5.87
N ASP A 368 -25.36 -35.80 -6.67
CA ASP A 368 -26.35 -36.15 -7.68
C ASP A 368 -25.59 -36.53 -8.96
N GLU A 369 -25.92 -37.67 -9.58
CA GLU A 369 -25.20 -38.24 -10.73
C GLU A 369 -25.16 -37.31 -11.98
N ASP A 370 -25.87 -36.18 -11.96
CA ASP A 370 -25.94 -35.19 -13.05
C ASP A 370 -25.20 -33.88 -12.77
N SER A 371 -24.38 -33.78 -11.72
CA SER A 371 -23.61 -32.56 -11.43
C SER A 371 -22.44 -32.37 -12.41
N PRO A 372 -22.16 -31.11 -12.87
CA PRO A 372 -21.09 -30.86 -13.82
C PRO A 372 -19.73 -31.18 -13.21
N VAL A 373 -18.93 -31.86 -14.01
CA VAL A 373 -17.60 -32.41 -13.72
C VAL A 373 -16.68 -31.39 -13.06
N ALA A 374 -16.01 -31.81 -11.98
CA ALA A 374 -14.90 -31.05 -11.35
C ALA A 374 -13.84 -30.69 -12.39
N GLU A 375 -13.41 -29.44 -12.39
CA GLU A 375 -12.36 -28.96 -13.28
C GLU A 375 -11.01 -29.53 -12.81
N VAL A 376 -10.35 -30.30 -13.65
CA VAL A 376 -9.03 -30.88 -13.38
C VAL A 376 -7.98 -29.81 -13.67
N VAL A 377 -7.37 -29.27 -12.63
CA VAL A 377 -6.26 -28.32 -12.76
C VAL A 377 -4.94 -29.09 -12.70
N GLN A 378 -4.24 -29.20 -13.82
CA GLN A 378 -2.89 -29.75 -13.85
C GLN A 378 -1.86 -28.74 -13.36
N ILE A 379 -1.27 -28.97 -12.20
CA ILE A 379 -0.16 -28.19 -11.68
C ILE A 379 1.14 -28.93 -11.96
N ARG A 380 1.97 -28.37 -12.86
CA ARG A 380 3.33 -28.86 -13.06
C ARG A 380 4.22 -28.38 -11.94
N ARG A 381 4.73 -29.27 -11.11
CA ARG A 381 5.84 -28.98 -10.20
C ARG A 381 7.15 -29.16 -10.95
N ASP A 382 7.91 -28.08 -11.04
CA ASP A 382 9.31 -28.16 -11.48
C ASP A 382 10.13 -28.66 -10.28
N THR A 383 10.57 -29.90 -10.28
CA THR A 383 11.46 -30.49 -9.25
C THR A 383 12.92 -30.10 -9.47
N GLY A 384 13.18 -29.01 -10.22
CA GLY A 384 14.48 -28.38 -10.29
C GLY A 384 14.84 -27.79 -8.94
N THR A 385 15.93 -28.27 -8.36
CA THR A 385 16.64 -27.86 -7.14
C THR A 385 16.12 -26.59 -6.48
N GLU A 386 15.68 -26.69 -5.23
CA GLU A 386 15.21 -25.55 -4.44
C GLU A 386 16.21 -24.39 -4.47
N PRO A 387 15.78 -23.13 -4.62
CA PRO A 387 16.67 -21.97 -4.70
C PRO A 387 17.55 -21.76 -3.45
N PHE A 388 17.25 -22.47 -2.35
CA PHE A 388 18.00 -22.40 -1.11
C PHE A 388 19.21 -23.34 -1.00
N ASP A 389 19.35 -24.35 -1.86
CA ASP A 389 20.53 -25.23 -1.83
C ASP A 389 21.80 -24.56 -2.34
N GLN A 390 21.67 -23.53 -3.20
CA GLN A 390 22.83 -22.75 -3.66
C GLN A 390 23.49 -21.90 -2.55
N TYR A 391 22.79 -21.65 -1.42
CA TYR A 391 23.34 -20.88 -0.29
C TYR A 391 23.96 -21.73 0.80
N LYS A 392 23.72 -23.04 0.84
CA LYS A 392 24.32 -23.95 1.85
C LYS A 392 25.83 -24.11 1.64
N ASP A 393 26.27 -24.20 0.38
CA ASP A 393 27.69 -24.33 0.04
C ASP A 393 28.43 -23.00 0.31
N TRP A 394 27.80 -21.85 0.08
CA TRP A 394 28.40 -20.55 0.38
C TRP A 394 28.61 -20.29 1.88
N ALA A 395 27.71 -20.77 2.73
CA ALA A 395 27.81 -20.60 4.18
C ALA A 395 28.89 -21.52 4.80
N ALA A 396 29.18 -22.66 4.19
CA ALA A 396 30.22 -23.59 4.65
C ALA A 396 31.64 -23.09 4.40
N ASP A 397 31.86 -22.32 3.32
CA ASP A 397 33.17 -21.75 2.96
C ASP A 397 33.56 -20.48 3.74
N GLN A 398 32.64 -19.92 4.55
CA GLN A 398 32.87 -18.66 5.30
C GLN A 398 33.18 -18.86 6.80
N VAL A 399 33.33 -20.10 7.28
CA VAL A 399 33.76 -20.35 8.67
C VAL A 399 35.29 -20.24 8.71
N PRO A 400 35.88 -19.20 9.34
CA PRO A 400 37.33 -19.14 9.50
C PRO A 400 37.78 -20.27 10.40
N GLU A 401 38.85 -20.96 10.00
CA GLU A 401 39.49 -21.98 10.89
C GLU A 401 39.81 -21.37 12.25
N PRO A 402 39.62 -22.14 13.32
CA PRO A 402 39.97 -21.66 14.67
C PRO A 402 41.46 -21.38 14.73
N VAL A 403 41.80 -20.17 15.16
CA VAL A 403 43.19 -19.75 15.43
C VAL A 403 43.71 -20.65 16.54
N PRO A 404 44.86 -21.37 16.36
CA PRO A 404 45.43 -22.18 17.43
C PRO A 404 45.87 -21.29 18.59
N ASP A 405 45.41 -21.62 19.81
CA ASP A 405 45.88 -21.03 21.07
C ASP A 405 47.37 -21.26 21.20
N GLY A 406 48.17 -20.19 21.37
CA GLY A 406 49.49 -20.25 22.01
C GLY A 406 50.68 -19.87 21.12
N GLN A 407 51.08 -18.63 21.16
CA GLN A 407 52.42 -18.19 21.72
C GLN A 407 52.47 -16.69 21.82
#